data_01ff46af6af616e55005ffb063e47546
#
_entry.id   01ff46af6af616e55005ffb063e47546
#
_cell.length_a   1.000
_cell.length_b   1.000
_cell.length_c   1.000
_cell.angle_alpha   90.00
_cell.angle_beta   90.00
_cell.angle_gamma   90.00
#
_symmetry.space_group_name_H-M   'P 1'
#
loop_
_entity.id
_entity.type
_entity.pdbx_description
1 polymer ?
#
loop_
_entity_poly.entity_id
_entity_poly.type
_entity_poly.pdbx_seq_one_letter_code
_entity_poly.pdbx_strand_id
1 'polypeptide(L)' 'MNWSDEGFLISKYRYNENSLIAELFTKDKGKISGIIFGGTSKKIKNYLQVGNKLHVNYSSKNENRIGYFLSLIHI' A
#
# COMPACT_ATOMS: atom_id res chain seq x y z
N MET A 1 7.82 2.16 13.17
CA MET A 1 8.82 1.59 12.25
C MET A 1 8.49 1.99 10.83
N ASN A 2 9.46 2.57 10.14
CA ASN A 2 9.26 3.07 8.77
C ASN A 2 10.25 2.38 7.84
N TRP A 3 9.79 2.03 6.65
CA TRP A 3 10.67 1.47 5.64
C TRP A 3 10.08 1.73 4.25
N SER A 4 10.89 1.51 3.23
CA SER A 4 10.44 1.60 1.84
C SER A 4 10.89 0.35 1.09
N ASP A 5 10.12 -0.02 0.09
CA ASP A 5 10.41 -1.19 -0.74
C ASP A 5 9.59 -1.12 -2.03
N GLU A 6 9.89 -2.02 -2.94
CA GLU A 6 9.13 -2.21 -4.16
C GLU A 6 8.32 -3.49 -4.05
N GLY A 7 7.13 -3.49 -4.63
CA GLY A 7 6.30 -4.67 -4.60
C GLY A 7 5.21 -4.62 -5.66
N PHE A 8 4.56 -5.76 -5.84
CA PHE A 8 3.44 -5.89 -6.75
C PHE A 8 2.14 -5.87 -5.97
N LEU A 9 1.17 -5.11 -6.46
CA LEU A 9 -0.14 -5.08 -5.84
C LEU A 9 -0.85 -6.42 -6.08
N ILE A 10 -1.22 -7.09 -4.99
CA ILE A 10 -1.91 -8.38 -5.05
C ILE A 10 -3.42 -8.17 -4.98
N SER A 11 -3.86 -7.33 -4.07
CA SER A 11 -5.29 -7.08 -3.86
C SER A 11 -5.49 -5.75 -3.17
N LYS A 12 -6.73 -5.28 -3.22
CA LYS A 12 -7.12 -4.04 -2.56
C LYS A 12 -8.56 -4.16 -2.07
N TYR A 13 -8.84 -3.55 -0.94
CA TYR A 13 -10.17 -3.54 -0.33
C TYR A 13 -10.52 -2.14 0.11
N ARG A 14 -11.80 -1.80 0.04
CA ARG A 14 -12.25 -0.54 0.59
C ARG A 14 -12.27 -0.63 2.11
N TYR A 15 -11.62 0.31 2.76
CA TYR A 15 -11.59 0.38 4.23
C TYR A 15 -12.66 1.32 4.76
N ASN A 16 -12.76 2.54 4.20
CA ASN A 16 -13.80 3.50 4.49
C ASN A 16 -13.98 4.40 3.27
N GLU A 17 -14.72 5.50 3.42
CA GLU A 17 -15.04 6.37 2.28
C GLU A 17 -13.80 6.92 1.58
N ASN A 18 -12.73 7.16 2.32
CA ASN A 18 -11.54 7.82 1.81
C ASN A 18 -10.29 6.96 1.81
N SER A 19 -10.40 5.71 2.24
CA SER A 19 -9.22 4.89 2.43
C SER A 19 -9.42 3.48 1.88
N LEU A 20 -8.31 2.87 1.46
CA LEU A 20 -8.28 1.49 0.99
C LEU A 20 -7.23 0.73 1.81
N ILE A 21 -7.41 -0.58 1.88
CA ILE A 21 -6.36 -1.48 2.36
C ILE A 21 -5.77 -2.14 1.12
N ALA A 22 -4.46 -2.05 0.98
CA ALA A 22 -3.76 -2.69 -0.13
C ALA A 22 -2.83 -3.77 0.39
N GLU A 23 -2.80 -4.88 -0.33
CA GLU A 23 -1.85 -5.95 -0.06
C GLU A 23 -0.83 -5.98 -1.18
N LEU A 24 0.46 -5.93 -0.81
CA LEU A 24 1.54 -5.99 -1.76
C LEU A 24 2.48 -7.14 -1.44
N PHE A 25 3.03 -7.73 -2.48
CA PHE A 25 4.11 -8.69 -2.33
C PHE A 25 5.40 -7.94 -2.58
N THR A 26 6.14 -7.63 -1.50
CA THR A 26 7.34 -6.81 -1.59
C THR A 26 8.58 -7.66 -1.75
N LYS A 27 9.63 -7.02 -2.24
CA LYS A 27 10.88 -7.70 -2.52
C LYS A 27 11.55 -8.23 -1.25
N ASP A 28 11.64 -7.38 -0.22
CA ASP A 28 12.40 -7.72 0.99
C ASP A 28 11.53 -8.08 2.19
N LYS A 29 10.27 -7.64 2.20
CA LYS A 29 9.38 -7.80 3.35
C LYS A 29 8.30 -8.85 3.14
N GLY A 30 8.21 -9.44 1.96
CA GLY A 30 7.18 -10.40 1.64
C GLY A 30 5.81 -9.75 1.51
N LYS A 31 4.77 -10.46 1.90
CA LYS A 31 3.40 -9.97 1.80
C LYS A 31 3.13 -8.96 2.91
N ILE A 32 2.78 -7.74 2.52
CA ILE A 32 2.51 -6.65 3.44
C ILE A 32 1.14 -6.06 3.13
N SER A 33 0.37 -5.80 4.18
CA SER A 33 -0.92 -5.11 4.08
C SER A 33 -0.83 -3.76 4.76
N GLY A 34 -1.42 -2.76 4.18
CA GLY A 34 -1.42 -1.43 4.76
C GLY A 34 -2.58 -0.59 4.27
N ILE A 35 -2.87 0.46 5.02
CA ILE A 35 -3.94 1.40 4.71
C ILE A 35 -3.38 2.51 3.82
N ILE A 36 -4.14 2.86 2.79
CA ILE A 36 -3.82 3.98 1.92
C ILE A 36 -4.86 5.07 2.15
N PHE A 37 -4.45 6.15 2.77
CA PHE A 37 -5.34 7.30 2.95
C PHE A 37 -5.45 8.06 1.63
N GLY A 38 -6.66 8.48 1.30
CA GLY A 38 -6.91 9.13 0.02
C GLY A 38 -6.89 8.18 -1.16
N GLY A 39 -7.00 6.88 -0.91
CA GLY A 39 -6.97 5.86 -1.96
C GLY A 39 -8.12 5.92 -2.94
N THR A 40 -9.14 6.73 -2.66
CA THR A 40 -10.25 6.94 -3.58
C THR A 40 -9.99 8.07 -4.57
N SER A 41 -8.88 8.79 -4.45
CA SER A 41 -8.54 9.82 -5.42
C SER A 41 -8.23 9.20 -6.79
N LYS A 42 -8.51 9.93 -7.85
CA LYS A 42 -8.32 9.44 -9.22
C LYS A 42 -6.88 9.03 -9.49
N LYS A 43 -5.93 9.82 -9.02
CA LYS A 43 -4.51 9.56 -9.21
C LYS A 43 -4.09 8.24 -8.56
N ILE A 44 -4.52 8.02 -7.33
CA ILE A 44 -4.17 6.81 -6.59
C ILE A 44 -4.87 5.59 -7.20
N LYS A 45 -6.12 5.74 -7.64
CA LYS A 45 -6.83 4.64 -8.30
C LYS A 45 -6.10 4.14 -9.54
N ASN A 46 -5.47 5.03 -10.29
CA ASN A 46 -4.71 4.65 -11.47
C ASN A 46 -3.48 3.80 -11.12
N TYR A 47 -2.89 4.04 -9.95
CA TYR A 47 -1.75 3.27 -9.50
C TYR A 47 -2.15 1.90 -8.92
N LEU A 48 -3.35 1.80 -8.37
CA LEU A 48 -3.80 0.62 -7.63
C LEU A 48 -4.50 -0.39 -8.54
N GLN A 49 -3.78 -0.86 -9.54
CA GLN A 49 -4.24 -1.96 -10.38
C GLN A 49 -3.46 -3.21 -10.01
N VAL A 50 -4.18 -4.32 -9.84
CA VAL A 50 -3.57 -5.60 -9.47
C VAL A 50 -2.52 -5.97 -10.52
N GLY A 51 -1.34 -6.33 -10.05
CA GLY A 51 -0.21 -6.64 -10.90
C GLY A 51 0.75 -5.49 -11.15
N ASN A 52 0.36 -4.25 -10.84
CA ASN A 52 1.25 -3.11 -10.97
C ASN A 52 2.38 -3.18 -9.96
N LYS A 53 3.56 -2.81 -10.39
CA LYS A 53 4.72 -2.68 -9.51
C LYS A 53 4.75 -1.28 -8.94
N LEU A 54 4.85 -1.19 -7.63
CA LEU A 54 4.81 0.08 -6.92
C LEU A 54 6.02 0.22 -6.01
N HIS A 55 6.51 1.43 -5.89
CA HIS A 55 7.46 1.79 -4.84
C HIS A 55 6.67 2.43 -3.71
N VAL A 56 6.84 1.92 -2.50
CA VAL A 56 6.02 2.33 -1.37
C VAL A 56 6.88 2.73 -0.18
N ASN A 57 6.39 3.70 0.57
CA ASN A 57 6.90 4.02 1.90
C ASN A 57 5.85 3.61 2.92
N TYR A 58 6.26 2.79 3.85
CA TYR A 58 5.36 2.17 4.82
C TYR A 58 5.70 2.65 6.22
N SER A 59 4.67 2.87 7.02
CA SER A 59 4.82 3.25 8.42
C SER A 59 3.92 2.40 9.29
N SER A 60 4.47 1.92 10.40
CA SER A 60 3.71 1.17 11.38
C SER A 60 4.15 1.62 12.76
N LYS A 61 3.19 1.89 13.63
CA LYS A 61 3.49 2.25 15.02
C LYS A 61 3.83 1.03 15.85
N ASN A 62 3.42 -0.15 15.40
CA ASN A 62 3.45 -1.33 16.22
C ASN A 62 3.42 -2.55 15.29
N GLU A 63 4.23 -3.55 15.56
CA GLU A 63 4.34 -4.74 14.74
C GLU A 63 3.05 -5.56 14.67
N ASN A 64 2.18 -5.43 15.66
CA ASN A 64 0.95 -6.19 15.74
C ASN A 64 -0.24 -5.50 15.08
N ARG A 65 -0.05 -4.31 14.53
CA ARG A 65 -1.13 -3.56 13.89
C ARG A 65 -0.80 -3.32 12.43
N ILE A 66 -1.85 -3.28 11.62
CA ILE A 66 -1.71 -2.89 10.24
C ILE A 66 -1.17 -1.47 10.18
N GLY A 67 -0.14 -1.27 9.37
CA GLY A 67 0.41 0.06 9.15
C GLY A 67 -0.27 0.75 7.99
N TYR A 68 0.34 1.80 7.49
CA TYR A 68 -0.20 2.53 6.36
C TYR A 68 0.92 2.94 5.41
N PHE A 69 0.56 3.09 4.14
CA PHE A 69 1.49 3.52 3.12
C PHE A 69 1.50 5.05 3.07
N LEU A 70 2.67 5.63 3.33
CA LEU A 70 2.85 7.08 3.33
C LEU A 70 2.92 7.63 1.92
N SER A 71 3.49 6.89 1.00
CA SER A 71 3.51 7.28 -0.40
C SER A 71 3.55 6.05 -1.30
N LEU A 72 3.03 6.22 -2.50
CA LEU A 72 2.98 5.20 -3.53
C LEU A 72 3.40 5.82 -4.84
N ILE A 73 4.34 5.18 -5.52
CA ILE A 73 4.79 5.62 -6.83
C ILE A 73 4.71 4.43 -7.77
N HIS A 74 4.03 4.60 -8.90
CA HIS A 74 3.95 3.57 -9.92
C HIS A 74 5.27 3.54 -10.69
N ILE A 75 5.85 2.38 -10.77
CA ILE A 75 7.11 2.18 -11.49
C ILE A 75 6.83 1.73 -12.91
#